data_c8df928dc62950459e5ea3c3b5cc960e
#
_entry.id   c8df928dc62950459e5ea3c3b5cc960e
#
_cell.length_a   1.000
_cell.length_b   1.000
_cell.length_c   1.000
_cell.angle_alpha   90.00
_cell.angle_beta   90.00
_cell.angle_gamma   90.00
#
_symmetry.space_group_name_H-M   'P 1'
#
loop_
_entity.id
_entity.type
_entity.pdbx_description
1 polymer ?
#
loop_
_entity_poly.entity_id
_entity_poly.type
_entity_poly.pdbx_seq_one_letter_code
_entity_poly.pdbx_strand_id
1 'polypeptide(L)'
;MGAVLNDANTAIRPFQDHDEPAVISVWHRSGQAAYPYLPTWQELTLERAGDIFREVIRPRCDIWVGTRNGQVVAFLAMAGSYVDRMFVDPVEWRKDWGTRLVLLAQTLHPDGLELHTHQQNHAARRLYEKHGFTAVRFGLSPPPESAPDVEYHWRPAGPR
;
A
#
# COMPACT_ATOMS: atom_id res chain seq x y z
N MET A 1 19.07 23.20 2.04
CA MET A 1 17.81 23.71 1.43
C MET A 1 17.23 22.75 0.40
N GLY A 2 18.06 21.97 -0.29
CA GLY A 2 17.57 21.07 -1.32
C GLY A 2 16.58 20.03 -0.81
N ALA A 3 16.83 19.40 0.36
CA ALA A 3 15.92 18.41 0.94
C ALA A 3 14.56 19.04 1.28
N VAL A 4 14.54 20.26 1.79
CA VAL A 4 13.31 20.97 2.11
C VAL A 4 12.52 21.29 0.83
N LEU A 5 13.22 21.68 -0.23
CA LEU A 5 12.57 21.97 -1.50
C LEU A 5 11.96 20.69 -2.13
N ASN A 6 12.66 19.56 -2.00
CA ASN A 6 12.14 18.29 -2.51
C ASN A 6 10.88 17.89 -1.75
N ASP A 7 10.89 18.02 -0.42
CA ASP A 7 9.72 17.68 0.38
C ASP A 7 8.54 18.61 0.11
N ALA A 8 8.80 19.86 -0.25
CA ALA A 8 7.74 20.82 -0.56
C ALA A 8 6.93 20.42 -1.80
N ASN A 9 7.46 19.54 -2.66
CA ASN A 9 6.77 19.08 -3.85
C ASN A 9 5.92 17.83 -3.60
N THR A 10 5.94 17.29 -2.39
CA THR A 10 5.19 16.08 -2.05
C THR A 10 4.11 16.37 -1.02
N ALA A 11 3.04 15.59 -1.08
CA ALA A 11 1.93 15.68 -0.13
C ALA A 11 1.25 14.32 0.01
N ILE A 12 0.58 14.12 1.14
CA ILE A 12 -0.35 13.02 1.33
C ILE A 12 -1.69 13.65 1.71
N ARG A 13 -2.75 13.25 1.02
CA ARG A 13 -4.08 13.81 1.24
C ARG A 13 -5.16 12.76 0.99
N PRO A 14 -6.40 12.98 1.45
CA PRO A 14 -7.51 12.09 1.12
C PRO A 14 -7.73 12.00 -0.40
N PHE A 15 -8.16 10.81 -0.82
CA PHE A 15 -8.53 10.53 -2.21
C PHE A 15 -9.72 11.39 -2.62
N GLN A 16 -9.69 11.86 -3.85
CA GLN A 16 -10.80 12.56 -4.50
C GLN A 16 -11.17 11.83 -5.79
N ASP A 17 -12.42 12.01 -6.24
CA ASP A 17 -12.93 11.25 -7.40
C ASP A 17 -12.02 11.35 -8.63
N HIS A 18 -11.46 12.52 -8.88
CA HIS A 18 -10.60 12.71 -10.06
C HIS A 18 -9.25 11.98 -9.97
N ASP A 19 -8.90 11.47 -8.79
CA ASP A 19 -7.66 10.69 -8.61
C ASP A 19 -7.77 9.27 -9.14
N GLU A 20 -8.98 8.79 -9.42
CA GLU A 20 -9.23 7.38 -9.69
C GLU A 20 -8.35 6.83 -10.82
N PRO A 21 -8.26 7.45 -12.01
CA PRO A 21 -7.43 6.89 -13.07
C PRO A 21 -5.96 6.76 -12.67
N ALA A 22 -5.43 7.75 -11.95
CA ALA A 22 -4.03 7.75 -11.54
C ALA A 22 -3.76 6.67 -10.49
N VAL A 23 -4.67 6.50 -9.51
CA VAL A 23 -4.53 5.46 -8.50
C VAL A 23 -4.56 4.08 -9.14
N ILE A 24 -5.48 3.84 -10.06
CA ILE A 24 -5.57 2.57 -10.79
C ILE A 24 -4.25 2.28 -11.53
N SER A 25 -3.70 3.28 -12.21
CA SER A 25 -2.43 3.13 -12.94
C SER A 25 -1.27 2.83 -12.02
N VAL A 26 -1.18 3.53 -10.88
CA VAL A 26 -0.13 3.27 -9.88
C VAL A 26 -0.26 1.84 -9.36
N TRP A 27 -1.46 1.41 -9.01
CA TRP A 27 -1.69 0.07 -8.49
C TRP A 27 -1.28 -0.99 -9.52
N HIS A 28 -1.71 -0.84 -10.76
CA HIS A 28 -1.43 -1.79 -11.82
C HIS A 28 0.09 -1.90 -12.09
N ARG A 29 0.78 -0.76 -12.28
CA ARG A 29 2.22 -0.77 -12.55
C ARG A 29 3.03 -1.31 -11.37
N SER A 30 2.70 -0.87 -10.16
CA SER A 30 3.46 -1.25 -8.99
C SER A 30 3.28 -2.73 -8.65
N GLY A 31 2.08 -3.26 -8.81
CA GLY A 31 1.84 -4.68 -8.58
C GLY A 31 2.57 -5.56 -9.57
N GLN A 32 2.55 -5.19 -10.85
CA GLN A 32 3.30 -5.93 -11.85
C GLN A 32 4.81 -5.91 -11.58
N ALA A 33 5.33 -4.77 -11.13
CA ALA A 33 6.75 -4.64 -10.82
C ALA A 33 7.14 -5.39 -9.54
N ALA A 34 6.26 -5.38 -8.53
CA ALA A 34 6.53 -6.03 -7.25
C ALA A 34 6.40 -7.56 -7.32
N TYR A 35 5.55 -8.06 -8.21
CA TYR A 35 5.19 -9.48 -8.27
C TYR A 35 5.40 -10.07 -9.66
N PRO A 36 6.64 -10.00 -10.22
CA PRO A 36 6.90 -10.52 -11.56
C PRO A 36 6.72 -12.03 -11.68
N TYR A 37 6.73 -12.73 -10.54
CA TYR A 37 6.59 -14.18 -10.47
C TYR A 37 5.13 -14.64 -10.36
N LEU A 38 4.16 -13.72 -10.29
CA LEU A 38 2.75 -14.08 -10.15
C LEU A 38 2.01 -13.88 -11.47
N PRO A 39 1.55 -14.96 -12.11
CA PRO A 39 0.79 -14.84 -13.36
C PRO A 39 -0.44 -13.95 -13.24
N THR A 40 -1.13 -13.98 -12.10
CA THR A 40 -2.32 -13.15 -11.87
C THR A 40 -2.02 -11.67 -12.04
N TRP A 41 -0.84 -11.21 -11.61
CA TRP A 41 -0.42 -9.82 -11.78
C TRP A 41 0.02 -9.55 -13.22
N GLN A 42 0.75 -10.47 -13.84
CA GLN A 42 1.27 -10.26 -15.19
C GLN A 42 0.16 -10.26 -16.24
N GLU A 43 -0.90 -10.99 -15.98
CA GLU A 43 -2.06 -11.08 -16.87
C GLU A 43 -3.12 -10.00 -16.59
N LEU A 44 -3.00 -9.28 -15.48
CA LEU A 44 -3.97 -8.25 -15.10
C LEU A 44 -3.86 -7.06 -16.05
N THR A 45 -4.93 -6.80 -16.79
CA THR A 45 -4.99 -5.63 -17.67
C THR A 45 -5.33 -4.38 -16.86
N LEU A 46 -4.98 -3.21 -17.40
CA LEU A 46 -5.32 -1.94 -16.77
C LEU A 46 -6.85 -1.79 -16.65
N GLU A 47 -7.59 -2.23 -17.67
CA GLU A 47 -9.05 -2.19 -17.64
C GLU A 47 -9.62 -3.03 -16.50
N ARG A 48 -9.13 -4.26 -16.35
CA ARG A 48 -9.60 -5.14 -15.27
C ARG A 48 -9.20 -4.61 -13.90
N ALA A 49 -8.01 -4.04 -13.78
CA ALA A 49 -7.59 -3.37 -12.55
C ALA A 49 -8.55 -2.25 -12.17
N GLY A 50 -8.99 -1.47 -13.16
CA GLY A 50 -9.97 -0.42 -12.94
C GLY A 50 -11.31 -0.97 -12.42
N ASP A 51 -11.79 -2.07 -13.00
CA ASP A 51 -13.03 -2.71 -12.54
C ASP A 51 -12.90 -3.16 -11.08
N ILE A 52 -11.80 -3.82 -10.73
CA ILE A 52 -11.57 -4.28 -9.37
C ILE A 52 -11.50 -3.09 -8.41
N PHE A 53 -10.80 -2.03 -8.78
CA PHE A 53 -10.70 -0.84 -7.94
C PHE A 53 -12.08 -0.26 -7.65
N ARG A 54 -12.89 -0.05 -8.68
CA ARG A 54 -14.22 0.56 -8.55
C ARG A 54 -15.23 -0.32 -7.84
N GLU A 55 -15.17 -1.63 -8.07
CA GLU A 55 -16.19 -2.57 -7.56
C GLU A 55 -15.83 -3.15 -6.20
N VAL A 56 -14.54 -3.27 -5.88
CA VAL A 56 -14.08 -3.99 -4.68
C VAL A 56 -13.36 -3.08 -3.69
N ILE A 57 -12.39 -2.32 -4.16
CA ILE A 57 -11.50 -1.57 -3.26
C ILE A 57 -12.17 -0.29 -2.77
N ARG A 58 -12.59 0.54 -3.72
CA ARG A 58 -13.15 1.86 -3.38
C ARG A 58 -14.38 1.81 -2.48
N PRO A 59 -15.35 0.89 -2.68
CA PRO A 59 -16.56 0.87 -1.85
C PRO A 59 -16.32 0.52 -0.38
N ARG A 60 -15.23 -0.18 -0.06
CA ARG A 60 -14.99 -0.64 1.32
C ARG A 60 -13.81 0.03 2.01
N CYS A 61 -13.08 0.90 1.31
CA CYS A 61 -11.86 1.48 1.85
C CYS A 61 -11.94 3.00 1.94
N ASP A 62 -11.30 3.54 2.98
CA ASP A 62 -10.89 4.93 3.01
C ASP A 62 -9.51 5.01 2.37
N ILE A 63 -9.33 5.95 1.44
CA ILE A 63 -8.14 6.00 0.61
C ILE A 63 -7.44 7.35 0.74
N TRP A 64 -6.11 7.29 0.86
CA TRP A 64 -5.23 8.48 0.83
C TRP A 64 -4.27 8.32 -0.34
N VAL A 65 -3.91 9.44 -0.95
CA VAL A 65 -2.96 9.46 -2.06
C VAL A 65 -1.72 10.24 -1.67
N GLY A 66 -0.57 9.76 -2.14
CA GLY A 66 0.67 10.51 -2.10
C GLY A 66 0.90 11.15 -3.45
N THR A 67 1.30 12.42 -3.46
CA THR A 67 1.52 13.15 -4.69
C THR A 67 2.91 13.74 -4.74
N ARG A 68 3.46 13.86 -5.94
CA ARG A 68 4.66 14.62 -6.23
C ARG A 68 4.34 15.57 -7.38
N ASN A 69 4.54 16.86 -7.14
CA ASN A 69 4.18 17.91 -8.11
C ASN A 69 2.71 17.80 -8.56
N GLY A 70 1.83 17.45 -7.61
CA GLY A 70 0.41 17.29 -7.87
C GLY A 70 -0.01 15.99 -8.53
N GLN A 71 0.93 15.13 -8.91
CA GLN A 71 0.62 13.85 -9.55
C GLN A 71 0.62 12.72 -8.52
N VAL A 72 -0.37 11.84 -8.58
CA VAL A 72 -0.46 10.68 -7.69
C VAL A 72 0.67 9.71 -8.00
N VAL A 73 1.45 9.37 -6.97
CA VAL A 73 2.58 8.43 -7.08
C VAL A 73 2.50 7.29 -6.07
N ALA A 74 1.53 7.34 -5.14
CA ALA A 74 1.37 6.32 -4.12
C ALA A 74 -0.05 6.38 -3.58
N PHE A 75 -0.50 5.29 -2.94
CA PHE A 75 -1.77 5.33 -2.24
C PHE A 75 -1.81 4.32 -1.09
N LEU A 76 -2.70 4.62 -0.14
CA LEU A 76 -3.02 3.78 1.00
C LEU A 76 -4.53 3.59 1.04
N ALA A 77 -4.99 2.34 1.05
CA ALA A 77 -6.41 2.01 1.18
C ALA A 77 -6.62 1.22 2.47
N MET A 78 -7.45 1.77 3.35
CA MET A 78 -7.72 1.21 4.68
C MET A 78 -9.15 0.69 4.74
N ALA A 79 -9.32 -0.57 5.11
CA ALA A 79 -10.62 -1.14 5.45
C ALA A 79 -10.68 -1.24 6.99
N GLY A 80 -11.14 -0.18 7.66
CA GLY A 80 -11.00 -0.06 9.10
C GLY A 80 -9.53 -0.05 9.49
N SER A 81 -9.14 -0.90 10.44
CA SER A 81 -7.75 -1.04 10.88
C SER A 81 -6.91 -1.97 9.97
N TYR A 82 -7.52 -2.53 8.95
CA TYR A 82 -6.83 -3.40 8.00
C TYR A 82 -6.24 -2.58 6.86
N VAL A 83 -4.92 -2.70 6.64
CA VAL A 83 -4.25 -2.09 5.49
C VAL A 83 -4.55 -2.96 4.26
N ASP A 84 -5.57 -2.57 3.51
CA ASP A 84 -6.06 -3.36 2.37
C ASP A 84 -5.10 -3.29 1.19
N ARG A 85 -4.60 -2.09 0.89
CA ARG A 85 -3.64 -1.84 -0.19
C ARG A 85 -2.69 -0.72 0.20
N MET A 86 -1.42 -0.90 -0.10
CA MET A 86 -0.42 0.17 0.02
C MET A 86 0.58 -0.04 -1.11
N PHE A 87 0.59 0.87 -2.06
CA PHE A 87 1.42 0.74 -3.25
C PHE A 87 2.08 2.07 -3.59
N VAL A 88 3.29 1.98 -4.14
CA VAL A 88 4.10 3.13 -4.56
C VAL A 88 4.52 2.89 -6.00
N ASP A 89 4.36 3.91 -6.85
CA ASP A 89 4.83 3.84 -8.23
C ASP A 89 6.30 3.42 -8.25
N PRO A 90 6.69 2.45 -9.10
CA PRO A 90 8.08 1.98 -9.10
C PRO A 90 9.14 3.07 -9.28
N VAL A 91 8.83 4.14 -10.02
CA VAL A 91 9.77 5.25 -10.21
C VAL A 91 10.02 6.03 -8.91
N GLU A 92 9.16 5.86 -7.92
CA GLU A 92 9.26 6.52 -6.61
C GLU A 92 9.76 5.58 -5.52
N TRP A 93 10.12 4.35 -5.84
CA TRP A 93 10.65 3.41 -4.85
C TRP A 93 11.95 3.97 -4.25
N ARG A 94 12.19 3.65 -2.96
CA ARG A 94 13.36 4.08 -2.18
C ARG A 94 13.40 5.59 -1.95
N LYS A 95 12.23 6.25 -1.96
CA LYS A 95 12.09 7.66 -1.64
C LYS A 95 11.22 7.88 -0.39
N ASP A 96 11.20 6.88 0.49
CA ASP A 96 10.53 6.91 1.81
C ASP A 96 9.00 7.00 1.77
N TRP A 97 8.37 6.75 0.63
CA TRP A 97 6.90 6.75 0.57
C TRP A 97 6.28 5.67 1.45
N GLY A 98 6.86 4.46 1.47
CA GLY A 98 6.37 3.38 2.31
C GLY A 98 6.38 3.76 3.78
N THR A 99 7.46 4.35 4.26
CA THR A 99 7.57 4.83 5.63
C THR A 99 6.49 5.86 5.95
N ARG A 100 6.30 6.84 5.08
CA ARG A 100 5.30 7.88 5.29
C ARG A 100 3.88 7.32 5.35
N LEU A 101 3.56 6.37 4.49
CA LEU A 101 2.24 5.75 4.46
C LEU A 101 2.00 4.85 5.68
N VAL A 102 3.01 4.10 6.12
CA VAL A 102 2.91 3.31 7.36
C VAL A 102 2.67 4.21 8.56
N LEU A 103 3.42 5.30 8.67
CA LEU A 103 3.24 6.26 9.77
C LEU A 103 1.85 6.89 9.75
N LEU A 104 1.32 7.20 8.57
CA LEU A 104 -0.05 7.67 8.45
C LEU A 104 -1.04 6.63 8.95
N ALA A 105 -0.91 5.37 8.51
CA ALA A 105 -1.80 4.31 8.95
C ALA A 105 -1.79 4.15 10.48
N GLN A 106 -0.61 4.20 11.09
CA GLN A 106 -0.45 4.13 12.54
C GLN A 106 -1.10 5.31 13.26
N THR A 107 -1.06 6.49 12.65
CA THR A 107 -1.71 7.68 13.18
C THR A 107 -3.23 7.58 13.08
N LEU A 108 -3.73 7.04 11.97
CA LEU A 108 -5.18 6.88 11.76
C LEU A 108 -5.79 5.82 12.68
N HIS A 109 -5.02 4.77 12.99
CA HIS A 109 -5.48 3.67 13.84
C HIS A 109 -4.47 3.38 14.94
N PRO A 110 -4.41 4.25 15.94
CA PRO A 110 -3.37 4.15 16.98
C PRO A 110 -3.51 2.93 17.88
N ASP A 111 -4.66 2.25 17.87
CA ASP A 111 -4.89 1.05 18.69
C ASP A 111 -4.38 -0.23 18.02
N GLY A 112 -4.07 -0.19 16.77
CA GLY A 112 -3.52 -1.35 16.08
C GLY A 112 -3.88 -1.43 14.61
N LEU A 113 -3.10 -2.21 13.88
CA LEU A 113 -3.26 -2.44 12.45
C LEU A 113 -3.04 -3.91 12.13
N GLU A 114 -3.67 -4.38 11.06
CA GLU A 114 -3.45 -5.70 10.48
C GLU A 114 -3.22 -5.57 8.98
N LEU A 115 -2.40 -6.46 8.43
CA LEU A 115 -2.19 -6.52 6.98
C LEU A 115 -1.69 -7.90 6.57
N HIS A 116 -1.75 -8.17 5.27
CA HIS A 116 -1.09 -9.31 4.65
C HIS A 116 -0.12 -8.81 3.59
N THR A 117 0.99 -9.52 3.42
CA THR A 117 1.90 -9.29 2.29
C THR A 117 2.45 -10.65 1.85
N HIS A 118 3.02 -10.70 0.64
CA HIS A 118 3.61 -11.94 0.15
C HIS A 118 4.90 -12.26 0.89
N GLN A 119 5.13 -13.56 1.17
CA GLN A 119 6.35 -13.98 1.85
C GLN A 119 7.60 -13.57 1.09
N GLN A 120 7.53 -13.51 -0.25
CA GLN A 120 8.66 -13.13 -1.09
C GLN A 120 8.87 -11.63 -1.22
N ASN A 121 7.94 -10.83 -0.74
CA ASN A 121 8.10 -9.36 -0.77
C ASN A 121 8.94 -8.90 0.41
N HIS A 122 10.26 -9.14 0.30
CA HIS A 122 11.19 -8.87 1.38
C HIS A 122 11.27 -7.39 1.75
N ALA A 123 11.15 -6.51 0.76
CA ALA A 123 11.17 -5.06 1.01
C ALA A 123 9.99 -4.63 1.88
N ALA A 124 8.78 -5.11 1.56
CA ALA A 124 7.60 -4.81 2.37
C ALA A 124 7.74 -5.40 3.77
N ARG A 125 8.18 -6.64 3.88
CA ARG A 125 8.36 -7.30 5.17
C ARG A 125 9.33 -6.53 6.06
N ARG A 126 10.47 -6.09 5.50
CA ARG A 126 11.44 -5.28 6.26
C ARG A 126 10.82 -3.95 6.70
N LEU A 127 10.04 -3.32 5.83
CA LEU A 127 9.37 -2.06 6.16
C LEU A 127 8.44 -2.24 7.37
N TYR A 128 7.57 -3.24 7.32
CA TYR A 128 6.62 -3.47 8.40
C TYR A 128 7.33 -3.85 9.69
N GLU A 129 8.29 -4.75 9.64
CA GLU A 129 9.02 -5.17 10.84
C GLU A 129 9.80 -4.01 11.47
N LYS A 130 10.38 -3.15 10.64
CA LYS A 130 11.06 -1.93 11.12
C LYS A 130 10.11 -0.99 11.88
N HIS A 131 8.83 -0.99 11.54
CA HIS A 131 7.83 -0.13 12.16
C HIS A 131 7.02 -0.84 13.23
N GLY A 132 7.51 -1.95 13.75
CA GLY A 132 6.94 -2.62 14.91
C GLY A 132 5.87 -3.65 14.60
N PHE A 133 5.64 -3.99 13.35
CA PHE A 133 4.72 -5.08 12.99
C PHE A 133 5.38 -6.43 13.26
N THR A 134 4.56 -7.40 13.69
CA THR A 134 5.00 -8.76 14.00
C THR A 134 4.26 -9.74 13.10
N ALA A 135 4.99 -10.68 12.49
CA ALA A 135 4.39 -11.76 11.72
C ALA A 135 3.68 -12.71 12.69
N VAL A 136 2.38 -12.92 12.47
CA VAL A 136 1.54 -13.74 13.35
C VAL A 136 1.09 -15.03 12.68
N ARG A 137 1.10 -15.11 11.36
CA ARG A 137 0.68 -16.31 10.63
C ARG A 137 1.29 -16.32 9.24
N PHE A 138 1.73 -17.51 8.81
CA PHE A 138 2.17 -17.76 7.44
C PHE A 138 1.14 -18.65 6.77
N GLY A 139 0.73 -18.33 5.55
CA GLY A 139 -0.31 -19.08 4.86
C GLY A 139 -0.28 -18.86 3.35
N LEU A 140 -1.46 -18.92 2.74
CA LEU A 140 -1.64 -18.70 1.31
C LEU A 140 -2.69 -17.61 1.12
N SER A 141 -2.46 -16.75 0.14
CA SER A 141 -3.47 -15.76 -0.24
C SER A 141 -4.68 -16.44 -0.89
N PRO A 142 -5.85 -15.78 -0.90
CA PRO A 142 -7.03 -16.36 -1.52
C PRO A 142 -6.86 -16.64 -3.01
N PRO A 143 -7.59 -17.66 -3.53
CA PRO A 143 -7.61 -17.86 -4.99
C PRO A 143 -8.11 -16.61 -5.72
N PRO A 144 -7.71 -16.36 -6.96
CA PRO A 144 -6.87 -17.24 -7.80
C PRO A 144 -5.38 -17.11 -7.59
N GLU A 145 -4.94 -16.15 -6.76
CA GLU A 145 -3.51 -15.91 -6.55
C GLU A 145 -2.83 -17.08 -5.83
N SER A 146 -3.39 -17.50 -4.68
CA SER A 146 -2.94 -18.64 -3.89
C SER A 146 -1.42 -18.68 -3.71
N ALA A 147 -0.83 -17.54 -3.38
CA ALA A 147 0.61 -17.38 -3.20
C ALA A 147 0.97 -17.38 -1.72
N PRO A 148 2.17 -17.85 -1.33
CA PRO A 148 2.59 -17.79 0.07
C PRO A 148 2.55 -16.37 0.59
N ASP A 149 1.81 -16.15 1.69
CA ASP A 149 1.65 -14.84 2.31
C ASP A 149 1.99 -14.88 3.79
N VAL A 150 1.99 -13.72 4.41
CA VAL A 150 2.23 -13.56 5.84
C VAL A 150 1.30 -12.49 6.37
N GLU A 151 0.66 -12.80 7.49
CA GLU A 151 -0.19 -11.86 8.21
C GLU A 151 0.65 -11.15 9.27
N TYR A 152 0.60 -9.81 9.25
CA TYR A 152 1.29 -8.96 10.22
C TYR A 152 0.28 -8.21 11.08
N HIS A 153 0.61 -8.08 12.35
CA HIS A 153 -0.13 -7.22 13.28
C HIS A 153 0.80 -6.18 13.88
N TRP A 154 0.28 -4.98 14.06
CA TRP A 154 0.94 -3.94 14.83
C TRP A 154 0.04 -3.55 16.00
N ARG A 155 0.63 -3.53 17.18
CA ARG A 155 -0.04 -3.05 18.39
C ARG A 155 0.92 -2.10 19.08
N PRO A 156 0.45 -0.87 19.48
CA PRO A 156 1.32 0.03 20.21
C PRO A 156 1.67 -0.56 21.57
N ALA A 157 2.80 -0.10 22.12
CA ALA A 157 3.17 -0.48 23.47
C ALA A 157 2.09 0.01 24.44
N GLY A 158 1.65 -0.87 25.37
CA GLY A 158 0.66 -0.50 26.36
C GLY A 158 1.16 0.57 27.32
N PRO A 159 0.26 1.14 28.13
CA PRO A 159 0.67 2.13 29.13
C PRO A 159 1.67 1.54 30.11
N ARG A 160 2.61 2.35 30.54
CA ARG A 160 3.63 1.94 31.51
C ARG A 160 3.31 2.43 32.88
#